data_c1e9e12116d7776d6ef24fb87ee7daa2
#
_entry.id   c1e9e12116d7776d6ef24fb87ee7daa2
#
_cell.length_a   1.000
_cell.length_b   1.000
_cell.length_c   1.000
_cell.angle_alpha   90.00
_cell.angle_beta   90.00
_cell.angle_gamma   90.00
#
_symmetry.space_group_name_H-M   'P 1'
#
loop_
_entity.id
_entity.type
_entity.pdbx_description
1 polymer ?
#
loop_
_entity_poly.entity_id
_entity_poly.type
_entity_poly.pdbx_seq_one_letter_code
_entity_poly.pdbx_strand_id
1 'polypeptide(L)'
;MYIFRFTSPTPISHLVIGLVLFASMLCAAKPAQAENEQLKKLMLANNCLACHQIDKRKYGPNFHEIANKYGDSNAMIAMLAVKIKAGGQGVWGEDMMPPQAQVSEADAKTMAELILSLKPQK
;
A
#
# COMPACT_ATOMS: atom_id res chain seq x y z
N MET A 1 60.01 -37.83 -29.01
CA MET A 1 60.09 -36.94 -27.83
C MET A 1 59.10 -35.80 -28.08
N TYR A 2 57.82 -35.99 -27.74
CA TYR A 2 56.75 -35.02 -27.99
C TYR A 2 56.54 -34.21 -26.72
N ILE A 3 56.77 -32.90 -26.80
CA ILE A 3 56.54 -31.95 -25.70
C ILE A 3 55.10 -31.45 -25.82
N PHE A 4 54.22 -31.88 -24.88
CA PHE A 4 52.85 -31.33 -24.70
C PHE A 4 52.98 -29.96 -24.03
N ARG A 5 52.66 -28.93 -24.75
CA ARG A 5 52.47 -27.58 -24.20
C ARG A 5 51.05 -27.50 -23.62
N PHE A 6 50.95 -27.48 -22.29
CA PHE A 6 49.76 -27.10 -21.55
C PHE A 6 49.55 -25.58 -21.68
N THR A 7 48.53 -25.18 -22.41
CA THR A 7 48.07 -23.81 -22.41
C THR A 7 47.06 -23.63 -21.26
N SER A 8 47.42 -22.83 -20.27
CA SER A 8 46.58 -22.48 -19.10
C SER A 8 45.34 -21.71 -19.58
N PRO A 9 44.11 -22.02 -19.08
CA PRO A 9 42.93 -21.20 -19.37
C PRO A 9 43.02 -19.88 -18.61
N THR A 10 42.78 -18.79 -19.30
CA THR A 10 42.81 -17.43 -18.78
C THR A 10 41.67 -17.18 -17.78
N PRO A 11 41.89 -16.43 -16.66
CA PRO A 11 40.93 -16.25 -15.59
C PRO A 11 39.81 -15.21 -15.87
N ILE A 12 39.58 -14.85 -17.13
CA ILE A 12 38.63 -13.78 -17.51
C ILE A 12 37.16 -14.27 -17.47
N SER A 13 36.97 -15.60 -17.56
CA SER A 13 35.61 -16.18 -17.67
C SER A 13 34.80 -16.14 -16.38
N HIS A 14 35.42 -16.07 -15.20
CA HIS A 14 34.72 -16.08 -13.92
C HIS A 14 34.23 -14.70 -13.47
N LEU A 15 34.82 -13.61 -14.01
CA LEU A 15 34.44 -12.24 -13.65
C LEU A 15 33.11 -11.82 -14.33
N VAL A 16 32.86 -12.33 -15.53
CA VAL A 16 31.65 -11.97 -16.32
C VAL A 16 30.42 -12.70 -15.78
N ILE A 17 30.56 -13.93 -15.27
CA ILE A 17 29.44 -14.72 -14.73
C ILE A 17 28.94 -14.13 -13.39
N GLY A 18 29.83 -13.59 -12.55
CA GLY A 18 29.47 -12.94 -11.30
C GLY A 18 28.66 -11.66 -11.46
N LEU A 19 28.89 -10.90 -12.53
CA LEU A 19 28.23 -9.62 -12.77
C LEU A 19 26.78 -9.79 -13.27
N VAL A 20 26.51 -10.88 -14.01
CA VAL A 20 25.16 -11.16 -14.57
C VAL A 20 24.18 -11.67 -13.50
N LEU A 21 24.67 -12.38 -12.48
CA LEU A 21 23.83 -12.90 -11.39
C LEU A 21 23.42 -11.84 -10.36
N PHE A 22 24.17 -10.72 -10.27
CA PHE A 22 23.84 -9.65 -9.33
C PHE A 22 22.77 -8.68 -9.82
N ALA A 23 22.51 -8.65 -11.14
CA ALA A 23 21.52 -7.77 -11.77
C ALA A 23 20.06 -8.26 -11.64
N SER A 24 19.84 -9.53 -11.25
CA SER A 24 18.49 -10.15 -11.24
C SER A 24 17.73 -9.99 -9.93
N MET A 25 18.29 -9.33 -8.90
CA MET A 25 17.69 -9.28 -7.56
C MET A 25 17.09 -7.92 -7.18
N LEU A 26 16.86 -7.04 -8.20
CA LEU A 26 16.02 -5.84 -8.01
C LEU A 26 14.54 -6.21 -8.21
N CYS A 27 14.04 -7.13 -7.41
CA CYS A 27 12.61 -7.40 -7.30
C CYS A 27 11.98 -6.24 -6.53
N ALA A 28 11.22 -5.39 -7.22
CA ALA A 28 10.62 -4.17 -6.73
C ALA A 28 9.67 -4.45 -5.56
N ALA A 29 10.15 -4.27 -4.33
CA ALA A 29 9.26 -3.97 -3.22
C ALA A 29 8.62 -2.61 -3.53
N LYS A 30 7.31 -2.57 -3.78
CA LYS A 30 6.56 -1.30 -3.79
C LYS A 30 6.80 -0.64 -2.43
N PRO A 31 7.38 0.55 -2.36
CA PRO A 31 7.64 1.15 -1.07
C PRO A 31 6.29 1.51 -0.43
N ALA A 32 6.08 1.13 0.82
CA ALA A 32 4.91 1.50 1.63
C ALA A 32 4.63 3.03 1.62
N GLN A 33 5.63 3.83 1.31
CA GLN A 33 5.53 5.27 1.11
C GLN A 33 4.68 5.65 -0.12
N ALA A 34 4.75 4.90 -1.21
CA ALA A 34 3.95 5.19 -2.41
C ALA A 34 2.46 4.94 -2.17
N GLU A 35 2.11 3.94 -1.36
CA GLU A 35 0.72 3.63 -0.98
C GLU A 35 0.14 4.73 -0.08
N ASN A 36 0.92 5.23 0.89
CA ASN A 36 0.53 6.34 1.75
C ASN A 36 0.34 7.64 0.97
N GLU A 37 1.18 7.94 -0.02
CA GLU A 37 1.02 9.12 -0.87
C GLU A 37 -0.21 9.00 -1.80
N GLN A 38 -0.50 7.81 -2.31
CA GLN A 38 -1.71 7.57 -3.10
C GLN A 38 -2.97 7.78 -2.24
N LEU A 39 -3.02 7.21 -1.04
CA LEU A 39 -4.11 7.40 -0.10
C LEU A 39 -4.30 8.89 0.20
N LYS A 40 -3.25 9.59 0.56
CA LYS A 40 -3.28 11.03 0.85
C LYS A 40 -3.81 11.86 -0.32
N LYS A 41 -3.40 11.55 -1.55
CA LYS A 41 -3.89 12.21 -2.77
C LYS A 41 -5.41 12.01 -2.93
N LEU A 42 -5.90 10.79 -2.77
CA LEU A 42 -7.34 10.49 -2.86
C LEU A 42 -8.14 11.20 -1.76
N MET A 43 -7.60 11.24 -0.54
CA MET A 43 -8.22 11.93 0.59
C MET A 43 -8.33 13.44 0.38
N LEU A 44 -7.29 14.06 -0.17
CA LEU A 44 -7.29 15.48 -0.50
C LEU A 44 -8.30 15.79 -1.60
N ALA A 45 -8.29 14.99 -2.68
CA ALA A 45 -9.20 15.17 -3.82
C ALA A 45 -10.68 15.06 -3.43
N ASN A 46 -11.00 14.26 -2.40
CA ASN A 46 -12.37 14.00 -1.95
C ASN A 46 -12.70 14.69 -0.60
N ASN A 47 -11.87 15.62 -0.16
CA ASN A 47 -12.06 16.40 1.08
C ASN A 47 -12.20 15.56 2.37
N CYS A 48 -11.68 14.34 2.40
CA CYS A 48 -11.78 13.43 3.55
C CYS A 48 -11.01 13.96 4.78
N LEU A 49 -9.94 14.75 4.54
CA LEU A 49 -9.11 15.32 5.61
C LEU A 49 -9.82 16.38 6.44
N ALA A 50 -11.01 16.84 6.03
CA ALA A 50 -11.86 17.68 6.86
C ALA A 50 -12.23 16.98 8.17
N CYS A 51 -12.51 15.67 8.12
CA CYS A 51 -13.00 14.88 9.24
C CYS A 51 -12.09 13.73 9.68
N HIS A 52 -11.17 13.26 8.82
CA HIS A 52 -10.26 12.14 9.09
C HIS A 52 -8.79 12.55 9.00
N GLN A 53 -7.93 11.81 9.68
CA GLN A 53 -6.47 11.87 9.53
C GLN A 53 -5.90 10.44 9.56
N ILE A 54 -4.64 10.27 9.17
CA ILE A 54 -4.00 8.95 9.18
C ILE A 54 -3.79 8.48 10.62
N ASP A 55 -3.18 9.33 11.46
CA ASP A 55 -2.65 8.96 12.77
C ASP A 55 -3.50 9.48 13.95
N LYS A 56 -4.28 10.52 13.76
CA LYS A 56 -5.02 11.19 14.83
C LYS A 56 -6.51 11.20 14.58
N ARG A 57 -7.28 10.92 15.63
CA ARG A 57 -8.73 11.10 15.60
C ARG A 57 -9.08 12.58 15.50
N LYS A 58 -10.08 12.89 14.70
CA LYS A 58 -10.66 14.23 14.57
C LYS A 58 -12.18 14.13 14.86
N TYR A 59 -13.06 14.39 13.90
CA TYR A 59 -14.48 14.06 14.01
C TYR A 59 -14.72 12.57 13.77
N GLY A 60 -14.17 12.03 12.68
CA GLY A 60 -14.19 10.61 12.40
C GLY A 60 -12.99 9.87 13.00
N PRO A 61 -12.98 8.54 12.94
CA PRO A 61 -11.85 7.72 13.35
C PRO A 61 -10.61 8.03 12.48
N ASN A 62 -9.42 7.84 13.03
CA ASN A 62 -8.23 7.83 12.22
C ASN A 62 -8.15 6.52 11.41
N PHE A 63 -7.32 6.49 10.37
CA PHE A 63 -7.31 5.33 9.47
C PHE A 63 -6.64 4.09 10.07
N HIS A 64 -5.73 4.23 11.02
CA HIS A 64 -5.22 3.08 11.77
C HIS A 64 -6.29 2.46 12.66
N GLU A 65 -7.16 3.25 13.29
CA GLU A 65 -8.32 2.70 14.03
C GLU A 65 -9.24 1.88 13.13
N ILE A 66 -9.49 2.36 11.90
CA ILE A 66 -10.31 1.65 10.91
C ILE A 66 -9.64 0.34 10.50
N ALA A 67 -8.35 0.37 10.14
CA ALA A 67 -7.58 -0.80 9.76
C ALA A 67 -7.56 -1.85 10.88
N ASN A 68 -7.32 -1.41 12.12
CA ASN A 68 -7.30 -2.30 13.28
C ASN A 68 -8.66 -2.94 13.57
N LYS A 69 -9.76 -2.21 13.33
CA LYS A 69 -11.13 -2.72 13.60
C LYS A 69 -11.57 -3.75 12.57
N TYR A 70 -11.27 -3.54 11.30
CA TYR A 70 -11.87 -4.33 10.20
C TYR A 70 -10.92 -5.36 9.58
N GLY A 71 -9.60 -5.16 9.66
CA GLY A 71 -8.63 -6.00 8.94
C GLY A 71 -8.73 -5.86 7.43
N ASP A 72 -7.93 -6.61 6.68
CA ASP A 72 -7.65 -6.43 5.26
C ASP A 72 -8.27 -7.49 4.32
N SER A 73 -9.32 -8.19 4.76
CA SER A 73 -9.99 -9.18 3.91
C SER A 73 -10.78 -8.53 2.77
N ASN A 74 -10.92 -9.23 1.65
CA ASN A 74 -11.69 -8.75 0.48
C ASN A 74 -13.14 -8.36 0.84
N ALA A 75 -13.76 -9.09 1.78
CA ALA A 75 -15.11 -8.77 2.26
C ALA A 75 -15.13 -7.42 3.00
N MET A 76 -14.12 -7.14 3.81
CA MET A 76 -14.00 -5.86 4.53
C MET A 76 -13.66 -4.70 3.61
N ILE A 77 -12.83 -4.92 2.59
CA ILE A 77 -12.56 -3.92 1.55
C ILE A 77 -13.86 -3.52 0.84
N ALA A 78 -14.65 -4.50 0.39
CA ALA A 78 -15.93 -4.23 -0.28
C ALA A 78 -16.92 -3.50 0.65
N MET A 79 -17.04 -3.94 1.90
CA MET A 79 -17.91 -3.29 2.90
C MET A 79 -17.46 -1.85 3.16
N LEU A 80 -16.16 -1.61 3.34
CA LEU A 80 -15.63 -0.28 3.61
C LEU A 80 -15.80 0.66 2.41
N ALA A 81 -15.63 0.18 1.19
CA ALA A 81 -15.89 0.95 -0.03
C ALA A 81 -17.36 1.44 -0.10
N VAL A 82 -18.31 0.57 0.24
CA VAL A 82 -19.73 0.96 0.36
C VAL A 82 -19.93 2.02 1.43
N LYS A 83 -19.32 1.84 2.61
CA LYS A 83 -19.41 2.81 3.73
C LYS A 83 -18.79 4.16 3.39
N ILE A 84 -17.69 4.20 2.66
CA ILE A 84 -17.08 5.46 2.18
C ILE A 84 -18.10 6.24 1.36
N LYS A 85 -18.84 5.60 0.46
CA LYS A 85 -19.84 6.26 -0.38
C LYS A 85 -21.14 6.61 0.36
N ALA A 86 -21.64 5.66 1.14
CA ALA A 86 -22.92 5.80 1.82
C ALA A 86 -22.87 6.67 3.09
N GLY A 87 -21.66 6.82 3.68
CA GLY A 87 -21.52 7.40 5.01
C GLY A 87 -22.02 6.48 6.12
N GLY A 88 -22.38 7.07 7.26
CA GLY A 88 -22.95 6.32 8.38
C GLY A 88 -22.77 7.02 9.73
N GLN A 89 -23.39 6.44 10.76
CA GLN A 89 -23.35 6.94 12.13
C GLN A 89 -23.34 5.77 13.13
N GLY A 90 -22.92 6.03 14.35
CA GLY A 90 -23.04 5.09 15.48
C GLY A 90 -21.91 4.08 15.64
N VAL A 91 -21.15 3.75 14.57
CA VAL A 91 -20.06 2.76 14.67
C VAL A 91 -18.83 3.31 15.40
N TRP A 92 -18.61 4.61 15.30
CA TRP A 92 -17.44 5.31 15.84
C TRP A 92 -17.79 6.40 16.86
N GLY A 93 -19.04 6.48 17.28
CA GLY A 93 -19.60 7.50 18.15
C GLY A 93 -20.83 8.14 17.53
N GLU A 94 -21.18 9.31 18.04
CA GLU A 94 -22.40 10.04 17.62
C GLU A 94 -22.19 10.87 16.35
N ASP A 95 -20.95 11.18 16.01
CA ASP A 95 -20.63 11.95 14.82
C ASP A 95 -21.01 11.19 13.55
N MET A 96 -21.68 11.88 12.65
CA MET A 96 -22.14 11.31 11.39
C MET A 96 -21.12 11.59 10.27
N MET A 97 -20.76 10.55 9.53
CA MET A 97 -20.10 10.70 8.24
C MET A 97 -21.17 10.88 7.17
N PRO A 98 -21.23 12.03 6.48
CA PRO A 98 -22.20 12.25 5.42
C PRO A 98 -21.89 11.37 4.19
N PRO A 99 -22.89 11.07 3.33
CA PRO A 99 -22.66 10.38 2.06
C PRO A 99 -21.67 11.13 1.19
N GLN A 100 -20.78 10.38 0.52
CA GLN A 100 -19.73 10.91 -0.36
C GLN A 100 -20.05 10.57 -1.82
N ALA A 101 -21.12 11.16 -2.36
CA ALA A 101 -21.61 10.85 -3.70
C ALA A 101 -20.58 11.18 -4.81
N GLN A 102 -19.67 12.13 -4.56
CA GLN A 102 -18.61 12.53 -5.49
C GLN A 102 -17.50 11.49 -5.63
N VAL A 103 -17.35 10.58 -4.67
CA VAL A 103 -16.32 9.53 -4.72
C VAL A 103 -16.74 8.47 -5.73
N SER A 104 -15.90 8.18 -6.72
CA SER A 104 -16.13 7.07 -7.65
C SER A 104 -16.07 5.72 -6.93
N GLU A 105 -16.70 4.68 -7.49
CA GLU A 105 -16.61 3.33 -6.92
C GLU A 105 -15.17 2.79 -6.94
N ALA A 106 -14.43 3.11 -8.00
CA ALA A 106 -13.03 2.73 -8.12
C ALA A 106 -12.16 3.40 -7.03
N ASP A 107 -12.37 4.71 -6.80
CA ASP A 107 -11.63 5.43 -5.75
C ASP A 107 -12.03 4.95 -4.35
N ALA A 108 -13.31 4.70 -4.10
CA ALA A 108 -13.79 4.17 -2.83
C ALA A 108 -13.16 2.80 -2.53
N LYS A 109 -13.07 1.92 -3.53
CA LYS A 109 -12.40 0.62 -3.40
C LYS A 109 -10.91 0.78 -3.14
N THR A 110 -10.22 1.60 -3.94
CA THR A 110 -8.79 1.86 -3.77
C THR A 110 -8.49 2.47 -2.40
N MET A 111 -9.29 3.43 -1.94
CA MET A 111 -9.15 3.99 -0.59
C MET A 111 -9.37 2.93 0.48
N ALA A 112 -10.37 2.07 0.35
CA ALA A 112 -10.62 0.97 1.29
C ALA A 112 -9.43 0.01 1.37
N GLU A 113 -8.86 -0.40 0.24
CA GLU A 113 -7.66 -1.24 0.16
C GLU A 113 -6.47 -0.58 0.88
N LEU A 114 -6.19 0.68 0.56
CA LEU A 114 -5.08 1.43 1.15
C LEU A 114 -5.26 1.68 2.65
N ILE A 115 -6.48 1.99 3.10
CA ILE A 115 -6.77 2.18 4.53
C ILE A 115 -6.58 0.87 5.30
N LEU A 116 -7.13 -0.24 4.80
CA LEU A 116 -7.07 -1.53 5.50
C LEU A 116 -5.67 -2.16 5.44
N SER A 117 -4.80 -1.75 4.51
CA SER A 117 -3.40 -2.15 4.47
C SER A 117 -2.50 -1.40 5.46
N LEU A 118 -3.00 -0.34 6.12
CA LEU A 118 -2.21 0.40 7.09
C LEU A 118 -1.85 -0.50 8.28
N LYS A 119 -0.55 -0.60 8.57
CA LYS A 119 -0.08 -1.40 9.70
C LYS A 119 -0.56 -0.80 11.02
N PRO A 120 -0.90 -1.64 12.03
CA PRO A 120 -1.19 -1.17 13.36
C PRO A 120 -0.08 -0.29 13.90
N GLN A 121 -0.44 0.85 14.47
CA GLN A 121 0.52 1.62 15.28
C GLN A 121 0.70 0.90 16.62
N LYS A 122 1.96 0.68 17.00
CA LYS A 122 2.33 0.12 18.31
C LYS A 122 2.24 1.17 19.38
#